data_555c809fdcd090e4742ad61e6969fd5b
#
_entry.id   555c809fdcd090e4742ad61e6969fd5b
#
_cell.length_a   1.000
_cell.length_b   1.000
_cell.length_c   1.000
_cell.angle_alpha   90.00
_cell.angle_beta   90.00
_cell.angle_gamma   90.00
#
_symmetry.space_group_name_H-M   'P 1'
#
loop_
_entity.id
_entity.type
_entity.pdbx_description
1 polymer ?
#
loop_
_entity_poly.entity_id
_entity_poly.type
_entity_poly.pdbx_seq_one_letter_code
_entity_poly.pdbx_strand_id
1 'polypeptide(L)'
;MPDRSPFLLEPDVVFLNHGSFGATPQPVFDAYQQLQRTLEAQPVRFLQREADERLATARARLAGFVGCAARDLVYVPNPTTAINMVAKSLRFEPGDEILTTDHEYGAMDRTWRWIC
;
A
#
# COMPACT_ATOMS: atom_id res chain seq x y z
N MET A 1 23.20 -5.08 -17.39
CA MET A 1 22.44 -4.02 -16.69
C MET A 1 21.06 -4.60 -16.38
N PRO A 2 20.42 -4.26 -15.24
CA PRO A 2 19.04 -4.69 -15.02
C PRO A 2 18.16 -4.15 -16.14
N ASP A 3 17.21 -4.98 -16.59
CA ASP A 3 16.24 -4.58 -17.60
C ASP A 3 15.34 -3.47 -17.06
N ARG A 4 15.41 -2.29 -17.66
CA ARG A 4 14.62 -1.10 -17.30
C ARG A 4 13.35 -0.96 -18.15
N SER A 5 13.19 -1.81 -19.14
CA SER A 5 12.09 -1.75 -20.11
C SER A 5 10.67 -1.75 -19.49
N PRO A 6 10.44 -2.36 -18.29
CA PRO A 6 9.12 -2.34 -17.70
C PRO A 6 8.69 -1.00 -17.09
N PHE A 7 9.58 0.01 -17.02
CA PHE A 7 9.30 1.27 -16.33
C PHE A 7 9.42 2.47 -17.27
N LEU A 8 8.61 3.50 -17.03
CA LEU A 8 8.61 4.78 -17.76
C LEU A 8 9.66 5.77 -17.21
N LEU A 9 10.79 5.26 -16.73
CA LEU A 9 11.88 6.08 -16.21
C LEU A 9 12.65 6.76 -17.35
N GLU A 10 13.10 7.98 -17.11
CA GLU A 10 13.99 8.68 -18.04
C GLU A 10 15.26 7.86 -18.29
N PRO A 11 15.74 7.76 -19.54
CA PRO A 11 16.87 6.91 -19.91
C PRO A 11 18.16 7.19 -19.12
N ASP A 12 18.42 8.46 -18.83
CA ASP A 12 19.68 8.93 -18.22
C ASP A 12 19.64 8.94 -16.68
N VAL A 13 18.48 8.59 -16.08
CA VAL A 13 18.32 8.55 -14.62
C VAL A 13 18.67 7.18 -14.08
N VAL A 14 19.60 7.11 -13.13
CA VAL A 14 19.81 5.92 -12.29
C VAL A 14 18.89 6.00 -11.08
N PHE A 15 17.73 5.34 -11.17
CA PHE A 15 16.74 5.39 -10.11
C PHE A 15 16.95 4.23 -9.12
N LEU A 16 17.32 4.56 -7.88
CA LEU A 16 17.63 3.59 -6.82
C LEU A 16 16.67 3.67 -5.61
N ASN A 17 15.66 4.52 -5.67
CA ASN A 17 14.80 4.80 -4.51
C ASN A 17 13.38 4.25 -4.67
N HIS A 18 13.25 3.02 -5.18
CA HIS A 18 11.94 2.35 -5.29
C HIS A 18 11.27 2.08 -3.93
N GLY A 19 12.04 2.02 -2.84
CA GLY A 19 11.50 1.80 -1.51
C GLY A 19 10.67 2.98 -0.97
N SER A 20 11.06 4.23 -1.28
CA SER A 20 10.35 5.44 -0.84
C SER A 20 9.42 6.00 -1.92
N PHE A 21 9.84 5.99 -3.18
CA PHE A 21 9.14 6.58 -4.32
C PHE A 21 9.18 5.62 -5.52
N GLY A 22 8.50 4.50 -5.40
CA GLY A 22 8.56 3.45 -6.42
C GLY A 22 7.94 3.88 -7.74
N ALA A 23 8.68 3.67 -8.85
CA ALA A 23 8.11 3.79 -10.17
C ALA A 23 7.13 2.63 -10.42
N THR A 24 6.02 2.93 -11.07
CA THR A 24 5.02 1.92 -11.44
C THR A 24 5.47 1.19 -12.72
N PRO A 25 5.45 -0.14 -12.76
CA PRO A 25 5.67 -0.87 -14.01
C PRO A 25 4.66 -0.47 -15.08
N GLN A 26 5.10 -0.32 -16.32
CA GLN A 26 4.26 0.14 -17.42
C GLN A 26 2.94 -0.65 -17.58
N PRO A 27 2.92 -2.00 -17.54
CA PRO A 27 1.66 -2.73 -17.64
C PRO A 27 0.67 -2.42 -16.51
N VAL A 28 1.18 -2.13 -15.30
CA VAL A 28 0.35 -1.73 -14.14
C VAL A 28 -0.15 -0.31 -14.32
N PHE A 29 0.70 0.60 -14.82
CA PHE A 29 0.32 1.97 -15.12
C PHE A 29 -0.78 2.02 -16.19
N ASP A 30 -0.65 1.26 -17.27
CA ASP A 30 -1.63 1.20 -18.36
C ASP A 30 -2.99 0.65 -17.86
N ALA A 31 -2.96 -0.40 -17.04
CA ALA A 31 -4.17 -0.95 -16.40
C ALA A 31 -4.85 0.08 -15.47
N TYR A 32 -4.07 0.83 -14.70
CA TYR A 32 -4.58 1.90 -13.85
C TYR A 32 -5.23 3.02 -14.67
N GLN A 33 -4.59 3.47 -15.75
CA GLN A 33 -5.16 4.47 -16.66
C GLN A 33 -6.48 3.98 -17.29
N GLN A 34 -6.56 2.70 -17.64
CA GLN A 34 -7.79 2.12 -18.19
C GLN A 34 -8.92 2.07 -17.14
N LEU A 35 -8.60 1.73 -15.89
CA LEU A 35 -9.59 1.75 -14.79
C LEU A 35 -10.11 3.17 -14.52
N GLN A 36 -9.24 4.18 -14.54
CA GLN A 36 -9.67 5.58 -14.42
C GLN A 36 -10.64 5.98 -15.53
N ARG A 37 -10.35 5.64 -16.79
CA ARG A 37 -11.26 5.92 -17.92
C ARG A 37 -12.60 5.19 -17.77
N THR A 38 -12.59 3.96 -17.26
CA THR A 38 -13.80 3.19 -17.00
C THR A 38 -14.64 3.83 -15.90
N LEU A 39 -14.00 4.32 -14.84
CA LEU A 39 -14.64 5.07 -13.75
C LEU A 39 -15.30 6.35 -14.29
N GLU A 40 -14.55 7.16 -15.03
CA GLU A 40 -15.06 8.44 -15.57
C GLU A 40 -16.18 8.25 -16.58
N ALA A 41 -16.15 7.17 -17.37
CA ALA A 41 -17.21 6.88 -18.34
C ALA A 41 -18.58 6.56 -17.67
N GLN A 42 -18.56 5.95 -16.49
CA GLN A 42 -19.78 5.56 -15.76
C GLN A 42 -19.53 5.47 -14.24
N PRO A 43 -19.35 6.61 -13.53
CA PRO A 43 -18.96 6.63 -12.12
C PRO A 43 -19.90 5.86 -11.21
N VAL A 44 -21.22 6.04 -11.38
CA VAL A 44 -22.22 5.36 -10.55
C VAL A 44 -22.16 3.84 -10.73
N ARG A 45 -22.09 3.35 -11.98
CA ARG A 45 -21.97 1.94 -12.26
C ARG A 45 -20.67 1.38 -11.65
N PHE A 46 -19.56 2.05 -11.88
CA PHE A 46 -18.26 1.60 -11.39
C PHE A 46 -18.24 1.54 -9.86
N LEU A 47 -18.61 2.64 -9.18
CA LEU A 47 -18.48 2.73 -7.72
C LEU A 47 -19.54 1.93 -6.97
N GLN A 48 -20.79 1.87 -7.46
CA GLN A 48 -21.87 1.23 -6.71
C GLN A 48 -22.13 -0.23 -7.11
N ARG A 49 -21.66 -0.67 -8.27
CA ARG A 49 -21.97 -2.02 -8.76
C ARG A 49 -20.76 -2.90 -9.01
N GLU A 50 -19.63 -2.30 -9.37
CA GLU A 50 -18.45 -3.05 -9.80
C GLU A 50 -17.29 -2.98 -8.81
N ALA A 51 -17.14 -1.90 -8.04
CA ALA A 51 -15.97 -1.65 -7.22
C ALA A 51 -15.73 -2.74 -6.16
N ASP A 52 -16.78 -3.17 -5.46
CA ASP A 52 -16.68 -4.18 -4.41
C ASP A 52 -16.20 -5.54 -4.96
N GLU A 53 -16.71 -5.97 -6.10
CA GLU A 53 -16.30 -7.22 -6.75
C GLU A 53 -14.86 -7.13 -7.26
N ARG A 54 -14.48 -6.01 -7.87
CA ARG A 54 -13.11 -5.75 -8.33
C ARG A 54 -12.12 -5.75 -7.18
N LEU A 55 -12.46 -5.08 -6.07
CA LEU A 55 -11.65 -5.06 -4.86
C LEU A 55 -11.56 -6.45 -4.20
N ALA A 56 -12.64 -7.20 -4.15
CA ALA A 56 -12.64 -8.57 -3.63
C ALA A 56 -11.74 -9.48 -4.46
N THR A 57 -11.81 -9.39 -5.79
CA THR A 57 -10.94 -10.13 -6.72
C THR A 57 -9.47 -9.79 -6.51
N ALA A 58 -9.14 -8.49 -6.44
CA ALA A 58 -7.76 -8.03 -6.21
C ALA A 58 -7.24 -8.49 -4.84
N ARG A 59 -8.08 -8.40 -3.80
CA ARG A 59 -7.76 -8.86 -2.45
C ARG A 59 -7.47 -10.37 -2.41
N ALA A 60 -8.29 -11.18 -3.06
CA ALA A 60 -8.09 -12.63 -3.11
C ALA A 60 -6.76 -13.00 -3.78
N ARG A 61 -6.39 -12.34 -4.87
CA ARG A 61 -5.10 -12.55 -5.55
C ARG A 61 -3.92 -12.13 -4.66
N LEU A 62 -4.02 -10.96 -4.03
CA LEU A 62 -2.96 -10.48 -3.13
C LEU A 62 -2.83 -11.41 -1.90
N ALA A 63 -3.93 -11.84 -1.30
CA ALA A 63 -3.93 -12.78 -0.20
C ALA A 63 -3.23 -14.10 -0.55
N GLY A 64 -3.48 -14.65 -1.74
CA GLY A 64 -2.77 -15.81 -2.25
C GLY A 64 -1.27 -15.59 -2.41
N PHE A 65 -0.85 -14.39 -2.84
CA PHE A 65 0.57 -14.04 -2.97
C PHE A 65 1.26 -13.91 -1.61
N VAL A 66 0.63 -13.25 -0.62
CA VAL A 66 1.22 -13.06 0.71
C VAL A 66 1.00 -14.26 1.67
N GLY A 67 0.22 -15.25 1.27
CA GLY A 67 0.00 -16.47 2.06
C GLY A 67 -0.98 -16.32 3.22
N CYS A 68 -2.02 -15.47 3.10
CA CYS A 68 -3.06 -15.31 4.13
C CYS A 68 -4.48 -15.52 3.56
N ALA A 69 -5.49 -15.56 4.42
CA ALA A 69 -6.87 -15.56 3.96
C ALA A 69 -7.30 -14.15 3.50
N ALA A 70 -8.09 -14.04 2.44
CA ALA A 70 -8.52 -12.74 1.90
C ALA A 70 -9.29 -11.90 2.93
N ARG A 71 -10.01 -12.53 3.86
CA ARG A 71 -10.71 -11.83 4.95
C ARG A 71 -9.78 -11.16 5.97
N ASP A 72 -8.53 -11.61 6.04
CA ASP A 72 -7.52 -11.10 6.98
C ASP A 72 -6.67 -9.98 6.35
N LEU A 73 -6.97 -9.61 5.09
CA LEU A 73 -6.27 -8.58 4.36
C LEU A 73 -7.16 -7.36 4.16
N VAL A 74 -6.68 -6.19 4.56
CA VAL A 74 -7.39 -4.91 4.40
C VAL A 74 -6.55 -3.92 3.58
N TYR A 75 -7.23 -3.07 2.83
CA TYR A 75 -6.59 -1.96 2.13
C TYR A 75 -6.49 -0.75 3.05
N VAL A 76 -5.33 -0.12 3.06
CA VAL A 76 -5.07 1.12 3.78
C VAL A 76 -4.37 2.12 2.86
N PRO A 77 -4.52 3.44 3.07
CA PRO A 77 -3.94 4.44 2.18
C PRO A 77 -2.40 4.42 2.13
N ASN A 78 -1.77 4.09 3.25
CA ASN A 78 -0.32 4.05 3.38
C ASN A 78 0.12 3.32 4.68
N PRO A 79 1.41 2.94 4.80
CA PRO A 79 1.93 2.28 6.01
C PRO A 79 1.78 3.10 7.29
N THR A 80 1.92 4.42 7.23
CA THR A 80 1.75 5.30 8.40
C THR A 80 0.35 5.17 8.98
N THR A 81 -0.68 5.18 8.14
CA THR A 81 -2.07 4.97 8.56
C THR A 81 -2.24 3.57 9.17
N ALA A 82 -1.68 2.53 8.54
CA ALA A 82 -1.77 1.16 9.04
C ALA A 82 -1.18 1.03 10.44
N ILE A 83 0.05 1.50 10.64
CA ILE A 83 0.72 1.45 11.96
C ILE A 83 -0.06 2.23 13.01
N ASN A 84 -0.57 3.43 12.68
CA ASN A 84 -1.39 4.20 13.61
C ASN A 84 -2.70 3.48 13.99
N MET A 85 -3.34 2.79 13.04
CA MET A 85 -4.52 1.98 13.33
C MET A 85 -4.19 0.83 14.28
N VAL A 86 -3.11 0.09 14.01
CA VAL A 86 -2.64 -1.01 14.88
C VAL A 86 -2.29 -0.48 16.26
N ALA A 87 -1.43 0.53 16.33
CA ALA A 87 -0.94 1.12 17.58
C ALA A 87 -2.08 1.61 18.49
N LYS A 88 -3.10 2.25 17.90
CA LYS A 88 -4.29 2.72 18.64
C LYS A 88 -5.27 1.60 19.01
N SER A 89 -5.16 0.43 18.39
CA SER A 89 -6.00 -0.73 18.75
C SER A 89 -5.40 -1.59 19.86
N LEU A 90 -4.11 -1.44 20.13
CA LEU A 90 -3.43 -2.13 21.23
C LEU A 90 -3.80 -1.50 22.57
N ARG A 91 -3.88 -2.34 23.58
CA ARG A 91 -4.03 -1.91 24.97
C ARG A 91 -2.70 -2.14 25.67
N PHE A 92 -2.12 -1.06 26.17
CA PHE A 92 -0.88 -1.10 26.92
C PHE A 92 -1.15 -0.95 28.41
N GLU A 93 -0.41 -1.70 29.21
CA GLU A 93 -0.43 -1.63 30.67
C GLU A 93 0.87 -0.99 31.18
N PRO A 94 0.87 -0.38 32.36
CA PRO A 94 2.09 0.16 32.93
C PRO A 94 3.19 -0.90 33.05
N GLY A 95 4.34 -0.65 32.43
CA GLY A 95 5.46 -1.57 32.37
C GLY A 95 5.60 -2.33 31.04
N ASP A 96 4.65 -2.19 30.11
CA ASP A 96 4.82 -2.69 28.75
C ASP A 96 5.93 -1.94 28.04
N GLU A 97 6.67 -2.65 27.18
CA GLU A 97 7.80 -2.12 26.44
C GLU A 97 7.55 -2.22 24.92
N ILE A 98 7.95 -1.17 24.19
CA ILE A 98 7.95 -1.18 22.72
C ILE A 98 9.39 -1.24 22.23
N LEU A 99 9.77 -2.38 21.65
CA LEU A 99 11.08 -2.54 21.01
C LEU A 99 11.06 -1.98 19.59
N THR A 100 11.96 -1.05 19.31
CA THR A 100 12.15 -0.46 17.98
C THR A 100 13.63 -0.30 17.66
N THR A 101 13.97 0.23 16.49
CA THR A 101 15.35 0.54 16.09
C THR A 101 15.58 2.04 16.04
N ASP A 102 16.83 2.46 16.09
CA ASP A 102 17.24 3.85 15.89
C ASP A 102 17.19 4.30 14.41
N HIS A 103 16.90 3.36 13.50
CA HIS A 103 16.70 3.59 12.06
C HIS A 103 15.22 3.55 11.65
N GLU A 104 14.30 3.63 12.61
CA GLU A 104 12.87 3.60 12.35
C GLU A 104 12.42 4.83 11.55
N TYR A 105 11.41 4.63 10.71
CA TYR A 105 10.80 5.74 9.99
C TYR A 105 10.20 6.76 10.96
N GLY A 106 10.58 8.03 10.82
CA GLY A 106 10.29 9.07 11.81
C GLY A 106 8.80 9.26 12.16
N ALA A 107 7.87 8.90 11.26
CA ALA A 107 6.44 8.91 11.59
C ALA A 107 6.07 7.78 12.56
N MET A 108 6.74 6.62 12.47
CA MET A 108 6.53 5.49 13.36
C MET A 108 7.12 5.77 14.73
N ASP A 109 8.34 6.29 14.80
CA ASP A 109 8.96 6.72 16.05
C ASP A 109 8.06 7.71 16.81
N ARG A 110 7.52 8.73 16.11
CA ARG A 110 6.57 9.68 16.72
C ARG A 110 5.27 9.03 17.17
N THR A 111 4.76 8.04 16.45
CA THR A 111 3.54 7.32 16.84
C THR A 111 3.76 6.58 18.16
N TRP A 112 4.85 5.85 18.30
CA TRP A 112 5.16 5.10 19.52
C TRP A 112 5.44 6.03 20.71
N ARG A 113 6.20 7.11 20.52
CA ARG A 113 6.42 8.14 21.57
C ARG A 113 5.15 8.84 22.02
N TRP A 114 4.14 8.92 21.17
CA TRP A 114 2.86 9.50 21.53
C TRP A 114 2.00 8.55 22.35
N ILE A 115 2.17 7.23 22.19
CA ILE A 115 1.42 6.20 22.91
C ILE A 115 2.02 5.94 24.29
N CYS A 116 3.36 6.00 24.41
CA CYS A 116 4.07 5.91 25.70
C CYS A 116 4.00 7.22 26.48
#